data_5a3266049332dd33022fa5b0ad3b8b99
#
_entry.id   5a3266049332dd33022fa5b0ad3b8b99
#
_cell.length_a   1.000
_cell.length_b   1.000
_cell.length_c   1.000
_cell.angle_alpha   90.00
_cell.angle_beta   90.00
_cell.angle_gamma   90.00
#
_symmetry.space_group_name_H-M   'P 1'
#
loop_
_entity.id
_entity.type
_entity.pdbx_description
1 polymer ?
#
loop_
_entity_poly.entity_id
_entity_poly.type
_entity_poly.pdbx_seq_one_letter_code
_entity_poly.pdbx_strand_id
1 'polypeptide(L)'
;MNCSRRNALQGIAASFATLAAARKTSVFAATSRTSGLPQSPHWPRALGSPVTESLRPVINNSHDVHTHYEKIVEIAGWMAYEELPMPNLAVPYGLEKTPEVAMDFVLVGNTIDTAFTDFRTHVKFQTDYAGAHLSDSEAMFGCLKRAMDDGIPILDGKFLAKITRRDMEKIFAGNIEIPMLEEKMALLHQAGEVLARKYGGRYQNFIRSCPPRLYDQGKGLVERLVAEFPRYNDVSLYDGHEVKFYKLAQLGFWQIYSGLRAAGVFRLEDPQKMTAFADYIVPVALRLMGMTSYSPALEQAINTYQLIPRDSRQEIEIRTHCLYATALLADEINKLRPPEQQVIIPQIDARLWTHYHTTSWPHHLTRTIMY
;
A
#
# COMPACT_ATOMS: atom_id res chain seq x y z
N MET A 1 -28.03 -23.13 -14.41
CA MET A 1 -27.86 -21.83 -15.10
C MET A 1 -26.62 -21.16 -14.51
N ASN A 2 -25.46 -21.46 -15.09
CA ASN A 2 -24.16 -20.92 -14.65
C ASN A 2 -23.75 -19.83 -15.66
N CYS A 3 -24.01 -18.57 -15.34
CA CYS A 3 -23.46 -17.46 -16.10
C CYS A 3 -22.17 -17.03 -15.42
N SER A 4 -21.07 -17.37 -16.07
CA SER A 4 -19.70 -17.18 -15.58
C SER A 4 -19.35 -15.69 -15.46
N ARG A 5 -18.93 -15.26 -14.28
CA ARG A 5 -18.40 -13.91 -14.00
C ARG A 5 -17.13 -13.55 -14.81
N ARG A 6 -16.59 -14.48 -15.60
CA ARG A 6 -15.45 -14.24 -16.51
C ARG A 6 -15.76 -13.29 -17.67
N ASN A 7 -17.03 -13.19 -18.12
CA ASN A 7 -17.36 -12.40 -19.30
C ASN A 7 -17.55 -10.89 -19.02
N ALA A 8 -17.69 -10.48 -17.78
CA ALA A 8 -17.84 -9.06 -17.44
C ALA A 8 -16.51 -8.28 -17.44
N LEU A 9 -15.39 -8.95 -17.16
CA LEU A 9 -14.07 -8.32 -17.16
C LEU A 9 -13.42 -8.23 -18.56
N GLN A 10 -13.77 -9.13 -19.47
CA GLN A 10 -13.27 -9.08 -20.87
C GLN A 10 -13.93 -7.99 -21.73
N GLY A 11 -15.13 -7.55 -21.37
CA GLY A 11 -15.85 -6.51 -22.13
C GLY A 11 -15.31 -5.09 -21.94
N ILE A 12 -14.64 -4.83 -20.83
CA ILE A 12 -14.13 -3.48 -20.49
C ILE A 12 -12.74 -3.24 -21.10
N ALA A 13 -11.93 -4.29 -21.28
CA ALA A 13 -10.59 -4.18 -21.87
C ALA A 13 -10.60 -3.89 -23.39
N ALA A 14 -11.66 -4.27 -24.10
CA ALA A 14 -11.74 -4.11 -25.57
C ALA A 14 -12.12 -2.69 -26.03
N SER A 15 -12.75 -1.88 -25.18
CA SER A 15 -13.20 -0.53 -25.55
C SER A 15 -12.13 0.56 -25.42
N PHE A 16 -11.03 0.31 -24.74
CA PHE A 16 -9.96 1.31 -24.53
C PHE A 16 -8.77 1.18 -25.49
N ALA A 17 -8.65 0.08 -26.22
CA ALA A 17 -7.55 -0.12 -27.17
C ALA A 17 -7.66 0.72 -28.45
N THR A 18 -8.83 1.30 -28.76
CA THR A 18 -9.06 2.04 -30.00
C THR A 18 -8.85 3.55 -29.91
N LEU A 19 -8.67 4.11 -28.70
CA LEU A 19 -8.41 5.55 -28.52
C LEU A 19 -6.95 5.94 -28.37
N ALA A 20 -6.03 5.00 -28.23
CA ALA A 20 -4.61 5.28 -28.01
C ALA A 20 -3.78 5.51 -29.30
N ALA A 21 -4.36 5.32 -30.49
CA ALA A 21 -3.63 5.39 -31.76
C ALA A 21 -3.67 6.76 -32.49
N ALA A 22 -4.32 7.76 -31.95
CA ALA A 22 -4.42 9.05 -32.63
C ALA A 22 -4.27 10.21 -31.64
N ARG A 23 -3.02 10.54 -31.27
CA ARG A 23 -2.53 11.90 -30.99
C ARG A 23 -1.09 11.87 -30.50
N LYS A 24 -0.15 11.64 -31.42
CA LYS A 24 1.20 12.19 -31.31
C LYS A 24 1.14 13.61 -31.85
N THR A 25 1.05 14.59 -30.99
CA THR A 25 1.58 15.94 -31.23
C THR A 25 1.65 16.68 -29.89
N SER A 26 2.86 16.89 -29.46
CA SER A 26 3.39 17.90 -28.57
C SER A 26 2.48 19.08 -28.23
N VAL A 27 2.30 19.37 -26.96
CA VAL A 27 2.32 20.72 -26.43
C VAL A 27 2.85 20.67 -24.98
N PHE A 28 4.16 20.67 -24.84
CA PHE A 28 4.77 21.22 -23.62
C PHE A 28 5.19 22.64 -23.96
N ALA A 29 4.28 23.60 -23.81
CA ALA A 29 4.63 24.99 -23.76
C ALA A 29 5.20 25.28 -22.38
N ALA A 30 6.47 25.66 -22.35
CA ALA A 30 7.12 26.21 -21.18
C ALA A 30 6.39 27.50 -20.78
N THR A 31 5.65 27.47 -19.67
CA THR A 31 5.11 28.68 -19.04
C THR A 31 6.18 29.26 -18.12
N SER A 32 6.42 30.52 -18.32
CA SER A 32 7.37 31.41 -17.64
C SER A 32 7.23 31.34 -16.11
N ARG A 33 8.38 31.27 -15.45
CA ARG A 33 8.53 31.43 -14.00
C ARG A 33 8.01 32.80 -13.57
N THR A 34 6.89 32.85 -12.86
CA THR A 34 6.56 33.94 -11.97
C THR A 34 7.12 33.62 -10.59
N SER A 35 8.09 34.40 -10.15
CA SER A 35 8.64 34.39 -8.81
C SER A 35 7.60 34.91 -7.81
N GLY A 36 6.77 34.02 -7.29
CA GLY A 36 5.95 34.27 -6.11
C GLY A 36 6.45 33.37 -4.99
N LEU A 37 6.58 33.91 -3.78
CA LEU A 37 6.82 33.14 -2.57
C LEU A 37 5.81 31.98 -2.52
N PRO A 38 6.23 30.76 -2.13
CA PRO A 38 5.32 29.62 -2.07
C PRO A 38 4.17 29.97 -1.13
N GLN A 39 2.95 29.93 -1.67
CA GLN A 39 1.76 30.03 -0.83
C GLN A 39 1.83 28.89 0.18
N SER A 40 1.43 29.17 1.43
CA SER A 40 1.35 28.14 2.47
C SER A 40 0.58 26.94 1.91
N PRO A 41 1.15 25.72 1.98
CA PRO A 41 0.51 24.56 1.42
C PRO A 41 -0.88 24.37 2.03
N HIS A 42 -1.87 24.03 1.21
CA HIS A 42 -3.18 23.62 1.69
C HIS A 42 -2.99 22.40 2.59
N TRP A 43 -3.54 22.44 3.80
CA TRP A 43 -3.40 21.32 4.72
C TRP A 43 -4.72 20.57 4.84
N PRO A 44 -4.73 19.25 4.58
CA PRO A 44 -5.95 18.45 4.64
C PRO A 44 -6.58 18.47 6.03
N ARG A 45 -7.92 18.50 6.08
CA ARG A 45 -8.69 18.49 7.35
C ARG A 45 -8.83 17.09 7.95
N ALA A 46 -8.83 16.07 7.09
CA ALA A 46 -9.14 14.68 7.43
C ALA A 46 -8.09 13.95 8.27
N LEU A 47 -7.12 14.67 8.86
CA LEU A 47 -5.87 14.04 9.22
C LEU A 47 -5.49 14.19 10.69
N GLY A 48 -6.18 13.74 11.59
CA GLY A 48 -5.70 13.63 12.98
C GLY A 48 -4.93 12.33 13.26
N SER A 49 -3.96 11.95 12.40
CA SER A 49 -3.09 10.81 12.67
C SER A 49 -1.62 11.22 12.83
N PRO A 50 -0.83 10.52 13.66
CA PRO A 50 0.60 10.81 13.80
C PRO A 50 1.39 10.73 12.49
N VAL A 51 0.90 9.96 11.52
CA VAL A 51 1.49 9.85 10.18
C VAL A 51 1.39 11.19 9.47
N THR A 52 0.20 11.71 9.35
CA THR A 52 -0.06 12.92 8.55
C THR A 52 0.50 14.19 9.17
N GLU A 53 0.54 14.27 10.49
CA GLU A 53 1.18 15.38 11.18
C GLU A 53 2.69 15.41 10.94
N SER A 54 3.31 14.24 10.77
CA SER A 54 4.75 14.12 10.50
C SER A 54 5.17 14.57 9.10
N LEU A 55 4.23 14.79 8.16
CA LEU A 55 4.54 15.15 6.78
C LEU A 55 4.95 16.61 6.59
N ARG A 56 4.60 17.50 7.52
CA ARG A 56 4.80 18.95 7.36
C ARG A 56 6.23 19.39 7.02
N PRO A 57 7.28 18.87 7.69
CA PRO A 57 8.65 19.28 7.36
C PRO A 57 9.01 18.98 5.91
N VAL A 58 8.55 17.83 5.38
CA VAL A 58 8.82 17.44 4.00
C VAL A 58 8.06 18.36 3.04
N ILE A 59 6.74 18.50 3.21
CA ILE A 59 5.90 19.30 2.31
C ILE A 59 6.39 20.73 2.20
N ASN A 60 6.87 21.32 3.30
CA ASN A 60 7.36 22.68 3.32
C ASN A 60 8.76 22.84 2.67
N ASN A 61 9.54 21.76 2.58
CA ASN A 61 10.95 21.80 2.16
C ASN A 61 11.28 20.82 1.01
N SER A 62 10.27 20.33 0.30
CA SER A 62 10.49 19.44 -0.85
C SER A 62 11.20 20.14 -1.99
N HIS A 63 12.14 19.41 -2.62
CA HIS A 63 12.94 19.86 -3.75
C HIS A 63 12.64 19.10 -5.04
N ASP A 64 12.38 17.81 -4.93
CA ASP A 64 12.26 16.91 -6.06
C ASP A 64 10.83 16.52 -6.41
N VAL A 65 9.89 16.68 -5.47
CA VAL A 65 8.47 16.34 -5.66
C VAL A 65 7.57 17.51 -5.29
N HIS A 66 6.60 17.79 -6.15
CA HIS A 66 5.63 18.87 -5.96
C HIS A 66 4.21 18.37 -6.13
N THR A 67 3.31 18.85 -5.27
CA THR A 67 1.86 18.59 -5.36
C THR A 67 1.15 19.80 -5.97
N HIS A 68 0.27 19.54 -6.95
CA HIS A 68 -0.49 20.56 -7.68
C HIS A 68 -1.93 20.60 -7.18
N TYR A 69 -2.22 21.53 -6.27
CA TYR A 69 -3.52 21.62 -5.62
C TYR A 69 -4.68 21.89 -6.60
N GLU A 70 -4.49 22.80 -7.55
CA GLU A 70 -5.53 23.06 -8.56
C GLU A 70 -5.88 21.80 -9.36
N LYS A 71 -4.89 20.97 -9.65
CA LYS A 71 -5.14 19.69 -10.35
C LYS A 71 -5.89 18.70 -9.46
N ILE A 72 -5.62 18.70 -8.17
CA ILE A 72 -6.38 17.88 -7.21
C ILE A 72 -7.85 18.33 -7.18
N VAL A 73 -8.12 19.63 -7.14
CA VAL A 73 -9.49 20.17 -7.19
C VAL A 73 -10.20 19.77 -8.49
N GLU A 74 -9.51 19.88 -9.63
CA GLU A 74 -10.03 19.46 -10.94
C GLU A 74 -10.41 17.97 -10.93
N ILE A 75 -9.51 17.10 -10.44
CA ILE A 75 -9.74 15.66 -10.35
C ILE A 75 -10.89 15.34 -9.39
N ALA A 76 -10.94 15.99 -8.22
CA ALA A 76 -12.01 15.83 -7.26
C ALA A 76 -13.38 16.19 -7.87
N GLY A 77 -13.41 17.20 -8.74
CA GLY A 77 -14.63 17.68 -9.41
C GLY A 77 -15.37 16.60 -10.20
N TRP A 78 -14.66 15.64 -10.78
CA TRP A 78 -15.30 14.52 -11.47
C TRP A 78 -15.27 13.22 -10.65
N MET A 79 -14.19 12.96 -9.88
CA MET A 79 -14.08 11.74 -9.06
C MET A 79 -15.12 11.70 -7.93
N ALA A 80 -15.63 12.86 -7.49
CA ALA A 80 -16.71 12.93 -6.51
C ALA A 80 -18.01 12.27 -6.99
N TYR A 81 -18.19 12.07 -8.29
CA TYR A 81 -19.35 11.41 -8.89
C TYR A 81 -19.10 9.93 -9.25
N GLU A 82 -17.88 9.43 -9.05
CA GLU A 82 -17.60 7.99 -9.18
C GLU A 82 -18.14 7.21 -7.99
N GLU A 83 -18.47 5.95 -8.20
CA GLU A 83 -18.65 5.00 -7.12
C GLU A 83 -17.26 4.65 -6.53
N LEU A 84 -17.05 5.00 -5.28
CA LEU A 84 -15.85 4.66 -4.51
C LEU A 84 -16.25 3.74 -3.34
N PRO A 85 -16.63 2.48 -3.63
CA PRO A 85 -17.09 1.57 -2.60
C PRO A 85 -15.96 1.26 -1.63
N MET A 86 -16.34 0.90 -0.41
CA MET A 86 -15.41 0.21 0.48
C MET A 86 -14.96 -1.07 -0.23
N PRO A 87 -13.67 -1.23 -0.54
CA PRO A 87 -13.22 -2.45 -1.20
C PRO A 87 -13.59 -3.64 -0.34
N ASN A 88 -14.23 -4.61 -0.97
CA ASN A 88 -14.34 -5.92 -0.37
C ASN A 88 -13.04 -6.66 -0.69
N LEU A 89 -11.99 -6.31 0.00
CA LEU A 89 -10.79 -7.12 0.05
C LEU A 89 -11.18 -8.37 0.82
N ALA A 90 -12.02 -9.19 0.15
CA ALA A 90 -12.38 -10.49 0.70
C ALA A 90 -11.09 -11.10 1.20
N VAL A 91 -11.08 -11.49 2.46
CA VAL A 91 -9.94 -12.19 3.04
C VAL A 91 -9.60 -13.28 2.04
N PRO A 92 -8.39 -13.26 1.43
CA PRO A 92 -8.11 -14.11 0.31
C PRO A 92 -8.41 -15.57 0.69
N TYR A 93 -8.93 -16.32 -0.26
CA TYR A 93 -9.03 -17.77 -0.16
C TYR A 93 -10.09 -18.32 0.81
N GLY A 94 -11.20 -17.62 1.02
CA GLY A 94 -12.34 -18.13 1.78
C GLY A 94 -12.12 -18.18 3.30
N LEU A 95 -11.14 -17.43 3.81
CA LEU A 95 -10.83 -17.36 5.24
C LEU A 95 -11.81 -16.48 6.03
N GLU A 96 -12.76 -15.83 5.38
CA GLU A 96 -13.81 -15.02 6.02
C GLU A 96 -14.68 -15.82 6.99
N LYS A 97 -14.74 -17.14 6.83
CA LYS A 97 -15.45 -18.07 7.74
C LYS A 97 -14.65 -18.41 9.00
N THR A 98 -13.37 -18.10 9.01
CA THR A 98 -12.45 -18.35 10.12
C THR A 98 -11.67 -17.07 10.42
N PRO A 99 -12.34 -16.07 11.03
CA PRO A 99 -11.79 -14.71 11.19
C PRO A 99 -10.47 -14.68 11.95
N GLU A 100 -10.29 -15.56 12.92
CA GLU A 100 -9.02 -15.68 13.66
C GLU A 100 -7.88 -16.10 12.74
N VAL A 101 -8.11 -17.09 11.90
CA VAL A 101 -7.14 -17.55 10.90
C VAL A 101 -6.89 -16.47 9.86
N ALA A 102 -7.93 -15.74 9.46
CA ALA A 102 -7.82 -14.62 8.55
C ALA A 102 -6.92 -13.50 9.08
N MET A 103 -7.09 -13.12 10.36
CA MET A 103 -6.24 -12.11 11.01
C MET A 103 -4.76 -12.54 11.03
N ASP A 104 -4.50 -13.79 11.41
CA ASP A 104 -3.14 -14.34 11.41
C ASP A 104 -2.56 -14.36 9.99
N PHE A 105 -3.32 -14.84 9.01
CA PHE A 105 -2.90 -14.96 7.61
C PHE A 105 -2.54 -13.61 7.00
N VAL A 106 -3.39 -12.60 7.19
CA VAL A 106 -3.15 -11.26 6.67
C VAL A 106 -1.88 -10.66 7.28
N LEU A 107 -1.71 -10.71 8.61
CA LEU A 107 -0.53 -10.09 9.24
C LEU A 107 0.76 -10.89 9.03
N VAL A 108 0.70 -12.21 8.87
CA VAL A 108 1.87 -13.00 8.45
C VAL A 108 2.26 -12.59 7.03
N GLY A 109 1.31 -12.50 6.10
CA GLY A 109 1.57 -12.01 4.75
C GLY A 109 2.16 -10.60 4.75
N ASN A 110 1.54 -9.66 5.47
CA ASN A 110 2.07 -8.29 5.59
C ASN A 110 3.45 -8.19 6.24
N THR A 111 3.85 -9.19 7.03
CA THR A 111 5.23 -9.24 7.57
C THR A 111 6.27 -9.30 6.45
N ILE A 112 5.94 -9.90 5.31
CA ILE A 112 6.85 -10.10 4.17
C ILE A 112 6.34 -9.48 2.86
N ASP A 113 5.31 -8.63 2.92
CA ASP A 113 4.70 -7.95 1.77
C ASP A 113 5.61 -6.82 1.28
N THR A 114 6.64 -7.19 0.54
CA THR A 114 7.63 -6.27 -0.03
C THR A 114 8.37 -6.94 -1.19
N ALA A 115 8.81 -6.16 -2.17
CA ALA A 115 9.69 -6.58 -3.26
C ALA A 115 9.27 -7.89 -3.94
N PHE A 116 8.51 -7.80 -5.00
CA PHE A 116 8.07 -8.96 -5.78
C PHE A 116 8.68 -8.99 -7.19
N THR A 117 9.44 -7.98 -7.56
CA THR A 117 10.14 -7.90 -8.84
C THR A 117 11.64 -8.04 -8.61
N ASP A 118 12.30 -8.92 -9.34
CA ASP A 118 13.75 -9.04 -9.28
C ASP A 118 14.43 -7.75 -9.74
N PHE A 119 15.30 -7.20 -8.91
CA PHE A 119 15.92 -5.90 -9.15
C PHE A 119 16.87 -5.85 -10.34
N ARG A 120 17.34 -6.99 -10.82
CA ARG A 120 18.30 -7.09 -11.95
C ARG A 120 17.61 -7.45 -13.25
N THR A 121 16.69 -8.42 -13.22
CA THR A 121 16.05 -8.95 -14.42
C THR A 121 14.69 -8.32 -14.68
N HIS A 122 14.14 -7.60 -13.70
CA HIS A 122 12.80 -7.02 -13.71
C HIS A 122 11.67 -8.06 -13.89
N VAL A 123 11.98 -9.34 -13.65
CA VAL A 123 10.98 -10.42 -13.67
C VAL A 123 10.19 -10.39 -12.38
N LYS A 124 8.87 -10.43 -12.50
CA LYS A 124 7.94 -10.51 -11.37
C LYS A 124 7.87 -11.92 -10.82
N PHE A 125 7.77 -12.04 -9.51
CA PHE A 125 7.48 -13.31 -8.85
C PHE A 125 6.05 -13.75 -9.17
N GLN A 126 5.90 -15.00 -9.60
CA GLN A 126 4.64 -15.62 -10.00
C GLN A 126 4.56 -17.05 -9.51
N THR A 127 3.34 -17.49 -9.21
CA THR A 127 3.05 -18.89 -8.85
C THR A 127 1.65 -19.29 -9.27
N ASP A 128 1.38 -20.57 -9.34
CA ASP A 128 0.05 -21.12 -9.56
C ASP A 128 -0.54 -21.61 -8.23
N TYR A 129 -1.81 -21.25 -7.97
CA TYR A 129 -2.56 -21.77 -6.85
C TYR A 129 -4.04 -21.90 -7.19
N ALA A 130 -4.65 -23.06 -6.85
CA ALA A 130 -6.07 -23.35 -7.06
C ALA A 130 -6.57 -23.09 -8.50
N GLY A 131 -5.72 -23.34 -9.49
CA GLY A 131 -6.03 -23.14 -10.92
C GLY A 131 -5.92 -21.68 -11.40
N ALA A 132 -5.49 -20.75 -10.55
CA ALA A 132 -5.21 -19.37 -10.91
C ALA A 132 -3.70 -19.14 -11.02
N HIS A 133 -3.29 -18.35 -12.03
CA HIS A 133 -1.95 -17.82 -12.17
C HIS A 133 -1.87 -16.49 -11.44
N LEU A 134 -1.03 -16.41 -10.41
CA LEU A 134 -0.91 -15.29 -9.49
C LEU A 134 0.42 -14.57 -9.68
N SER A 135 0.46 -13.27 -9.43
CA SER A 135 1.64 -12.43 -9.56
C SER A 135 1.80 -11.49 -8.36
N ASP A 136 3.02 -11.04 -8.10
CA ASP A 136 3.34 -10.07 -7.04
C ASP A 136 2.86 -10.53 -5.64
N SER A 137 2.20 -9.65 -4.88
CA SER A 137 1.69 -9.97 -3.54
C SER A 137 0.63 -11.09 -3.56
N GLU A 138 -0.19 -11.18 -4.61
CA GLU A 138 -1.15 -12.26 -4.76
C GLU A 138 -0.44 -13.62 -4.85
N ALA A 139 0.69 -13.69 -5.57
CA ALA A 139 1.51 -14.91 -5.63
C ALA A 139 2.08 -15.30 -4.26
N MET A 140 2.55 -14.33 -3.49
CA MET A 140 3.02 -14.55 -2.11
C MET A 140 1.89 -15.10 -1.23
N PHE A 141 0.71 -14.48 -1.23
CA PHE A 141 -0.44 -14.97 -0.48
C PHE A 141 -0.92 -16.34 -0.96
N GLY A 142 -0.85 -16.63 -2.27
CA GLY A 142 -1.09 -17.97 -2.83
C GLY A 142 -0.14 -19.02 -2.29
N CYS A 143 1.15 -18.69 -2.18
CA CYS A 143 2.17 -19.54 -1.56
C CYS A 143 1.88 -19.82 -0.07
N LEU A 144 1.52 -18.78 0.70
CA LEU A 144 1.15 -18.95 2.11
C LEU A 144 -0.07 -19.85 2.27
N LYS A 145 -1.09 -19.64 1.42
CA LYS A 145 -2.30 -20.49 1.47
C LYS A 145 -2.00 -21.93 1.10
N ARG A 146 -1.18 -22.16 0.06
CA ARG A 146 -0.70 -23.50 -0.32
C ARG A 146 0.04 -24.17 0.84
N ALA A 147 0.93 -23.44 1.53
CA ALA A 147 1.62 -23.96 2.71
C ALA A 147 0.66 -24.38 3.82
N MET A 148 -0.40 -23.62 4.06
CA MET A 148 -1.45 -24.00 5.02
C MET A 148 -2.19 -25.27 4.60
N ASP A 149 -2.54 -25.40 3.33
CA ASP A 149 -3.23 -26.57 2.78
C ASP A 149 -2.36 -27.84 2.87
N ASP A 150 -1.04 -27.66 2.74
CA ASP A 150 -0.03 -28.71 2.92
C ASP A 150 0.24 -29.01 4.42
N GLY A 151 -0.47 -28.38 5.35
CA GLY A 151 -0.31 -28.59 6.78
C GLY A 151 0.93 -27.96 7.39
N ILE A 152 1.62 -27.06 6.68
CA ILE A 152 2.75 -26.29 7.23
C ILE A 152 2.20 -25.24 8.20
N PRO A 153 2.70 -25.17 9.46
CA PRO A 153 2.14 -24.27 10.48
C PRO A 153 2.63 -22.83 10.30
N ILE A 154 2.49 -22.27 9.08
CA ILE A 154 3.00 -20.95 8.69
C ILE A 154 2.38 -19.80 9.48
N LEU A 155 1.27 -20.00 10.17
CA LEU A 155 0.64 -19.02 11.03
C LEU A 155 1.08 -19.11 12.50
N ASP A 156 1.95 -20.06 12.85
CA ASP A 156 2.47 -20.22 14.22
C ASP A 156 3.81 -19.49 14.39
N GLY A 157 3.85 -18.50 15.26
CA GLY A 157 5.06 -17.76 15.57
C GLY A 157 6.23 -18.62 16.04
N LYS A 158 5.96 -19.78 16.68
CA LYS A 158 7.01 -20.71 17.05
C LYS A 158 7.68 -21.39 15.85
N PHE A 159 6.92 -21.63 14.78
CA PHE A 159 7.44 -22.09 13.51
C PHE A 159 8.16 -20.97 12.79
N LEU A 160 7.54 -19.77 12.69
CA LEU A 160 8.15 -18.62 12.04
C LEU A 160 9.50 -18.22 12.64
N ALA A 161 9.64 -18.28 13.96
CA ALA A 161 10.90 -17.97 14.66
C ALA A 161 12.06 -18.93 14.30
N LYS A 162 11.79 -20.05 13.63
CA LYS A 162 12.76 -21.09 13.28
C LYS A 162 12.70 -21.53 11.82
N ILE A 163 11.90 -20.83 11.01
CA ILE A 163 11.75 -21.14 9.59
C ILE A 163 13.13 -21.13 8.91
N THR A 164 13.44 -22.15 8.15
CA THR A 164 14.73 -22.28 7.48
C THR A 164 14.67 -21.77 6.04
N ARG A 165 15.83 -21.51 5.44
CA ARG A 165 15.92 -21.18 4.01
C ARG A 165 15.22 -22.25 3.16
N ARG A 166 15.42 -23.54 3.47
CA ARG A 166 14.79 -24.65 2.76
C ARG A 166 13.25 -24.60 2.86
N ASP A 167 12.72 -24.23 4.02
CA ASP A 167 11.27 -24.02 4.19
C ASP A 167 10.79 -22.86 3.34
N MET A 168 11.52 -21.75 3.32
CA MET A 168 11.19 -20.59 2.50
C MET A 168 11.17 -20.95 1.00
N GLU A 169 12.20 -21.62 0.50
CA GLU A 169 12.28 -22.09 -0.90
C GLU A 169 11.11 -23.02 -1.26
N LYS A 170 10.72 -23.91 -0.35
CA LYS A 170 9.58 -24.82 -0.53
C LYS A 170 8.25 -24.06 -0.55
N ILE A 171 8.04 -23.18 0.43
CA ILE A 171 6.78 -22.41 0.59
C ILE A 171 6.59 -21.46 -0.58
N PHE A 172 7.63 -20.69 -0.91
CA PHE A 172 7.60 -19.66 -1.94
C PHE A 172 8.13 -20.16 -3.29
N ALA A 173 7.85 -21.43 -3.62
CA ALA A 173 8.16 -21.97 -4.95
C ALA A 173 7.34 -21.23 -6.03
N GLY A 174 8.03 -20.69 -7.02
CA GLY A 174 7.46 -19.93 -8.13
C GLY A 174 8.35 -19.97 -9.37
N ASN A 175 8.11 -19.04 -10.30
CA ASN A 175 8.88 -18.90 -11.55
C ASN A 175 10.34 -18.44 -11.32
N ILE A 176 10.59 -17.70 -10.25
CA ILE A 176 11.91 -17.26 -9.77
C ILE A 176 11.97 -17.45 -8.25
N GLU A 177 13.16 -17.38 -7.66
CA GLU A 177 13.27 -17.21 -6.21
C GLU A 177 12.57 -15.91 -5.81
N ILE A 178 11.73 -15.94 -4.77
CA ILE A 178 11.05 -14.74 -4.32
C ILE A 178 12.09 -13.67 -3.92
N PRO A 179 11.99 -12.45 -4.47
CA PRO A 179 12.98 -11.41 -4.20
C PRO A 179 13.13 -11.12 -2.70
N MET A 180 14.36 -10.85 -2.25
CA MET A 180 14.70 -10.59 -0.85
C MET A 180 14.31 -11.75 0.09
N LEU A 181 14.53 -13.00 -0.33
CA LEU A 181 14.17 -14.20 0.45
C LEU A 181 14.83 -14.21 1.83
N GLU A 182 16.11 -13.85 1.94
CA GLU A 182 16.83 -13.82 3.22
C GLU A 182 16.27 -12.74 4.16
N GLU A 183 15.98 -11.56 3.62
CA GLU A 183 15.36 -10.48 4.40
C GLU A 183 13.95 -10.89 4.85
N LYS A 184 13.15 -11.50 3.97
CA LYS A 184 11.82 -12.02 4.34
C LYS A 184 11.90 -13.08 5.44
N MET A 185 12.86 -14.00 5.36
CA MET A 185 13.10 -15.00 6.40
C MET A 185 13.46 -14.33 7.73
N ALA A 186 14.36 -13.36 7.72
CA ALA A 186 14.73 -12.61 8.92
C ALA A 186 13.54 -11.85 9.53
N LEU A 187 12.65 -11.29 8.71
CA LEU A 187 11.43 -10.63 9.17
C LEU A 187 10.46 -11.63 9.81
N LEU A 188 10.32 -12.83 9.25
CA LEU A 188 9.49 -13.90 9.85
C LEU A 188 10.09 -14.38 11.19
N HIS A 189 11.42 -14.53 11.29
CA HIS A 189 12.08 -14.87 12.54
C HIS A 189 11.75 -13.83 13.63
N GLN A 190 11.97 -12.55 13.32
CA GLN A 190 11.73 -11.45 14.26
C GLN A 190 10.27 -11.39 14.71
N ALA A 191 9.32 -11.49 13.78
CA ALA A 191 7.91 -11.49 14.12
C ALA A 191 7.52 -12.75 14.91
N GLY A 192 8.03 -13.90 14.51
CA GLY A 192 7.80 -15.18 15.17
C GLY A 192 8.26 -15.19 16.64
N GLU A 193 9.43 -14.64 16.93
CA GLU A 193 9.95 -14.49 18.28
C GLU A 193 9.05 -13.63 19.18
N VAL A 194 8.57 -12.50 18.66
CA VAL A 194 7.64 -11.62 19.39
C VAL A 194 6.32 -12.35 19.65
N LEU A 195 5.76 -12.99 18.62
CA LEU A 195 4.50 -13.75 18.71
C LEU A 195 4.61 -14.90 19.71
N ALA A 196 5.66 -15.70 19.62
CA ALA A 196 5.86 -16.84 20.51
C ALA A 196 6.00 -16.42 21.97
N ARG A 197 6.72 -15.31 22.23
CA ARG A 197 7.00 -14.81 23.57
C ARG A 197 5.79 -14.12 24.20
N LYS A 198 5.04 -13.31 23.45
CA LYS A 198 4.03 -12.40 24.01
C LYS A 198 2.58 -12.82 23.70
N TYR A 199 2.34 -13.50 22.56
CA TYR A 199 1.01 -13.67 22.01
C TYR A 199 0.63 -15.12 21.73
N GLY A 200 1.29 -16.08 22.38
CA GLY A 200 1.00 -17.51 22.20
C GLY A 200 1.20 -17.99 20.75
N GLY A 201 2.04 -17.30 20.00
CA GLY A 201 2.35 -17.61 18.61
C GLY A 201 1.37 -17.05 17.58
N ARG A 202 0.45 -16.15 17.93
CA ARG A 202 -0.64 -15.72 17.04
C ARG A 202 -0.84 -14.21 16.99
N TYR A 203 -0.95 -13.63 15.80
CA TYR A 203 -1.29 -12.22 15.60
C TYR A 203 -2.71 -11.88 16.09
N GLN A 204 -3.68 -12.78 15.96
CA GLN A 204 -5.03 -12.56 16.50
C GLN A 204 -5.03 -12.26 18.01
N ASN A 205 -4.10 -12.84 18.78
CA ASN A 205 -3.98 -12.58 20.21
C ASN A 205 -3.38 -11.18 20.46
N PHE A 206 -2.44 -10.73 19.61
CA PHE A 206 -2.00 -9.35 19.62
C PHE A 206 -3.18 -8.40 19.35
N ILE A 207 -3.95 -8.62 18.27
CA ILE A 207 -5.10 -7.80 17.89
C ILE A 207 -6.11 -7.71 19.05
N ARG A 208 -6.48 -8.84 19.66
CA ARG A 208 -7.41 -8.91 20.79
C ARG A 208 -6.93 -8.19 22.05
N SER A 209 -5.63 -7.97 22.18
CA SER A 209 -5.04 -7.24 23.30
C SER A 209 -5.02 -5.72 23.11
N CYS A 210 -5.50 -5.22 21.96
CA CYS A 210 -5.57 -3.81 21.63
C CYS A 210 -7.01 -3.30 21.68
N PRO A 211 -7.24 -2.01 21.95
CA PRO A 211 -8.54 -1.39 21.71
C PRO A 211 -8.84 -1.40 20.19
N PRO A 212 -10.11 -1.34 19.78
CA PRO A 212 -10.53 -1.37 18.37
C PRO A 212 -10.29 -0.01 17.68
N ARG A 213 -9.10 0.55 17.83
CA ARG A 213 -8.64 1.83 17.29
C ARG A 213 -7.25 1.69 16.72
N LEU A 214 -6.98 2.42 15.64
CA LEU A 214 -5.63 2.49 15.06
C LEU A 214 -4.68 3.25 15.98
N TYR A 215 -5.17 4.38 16.53
CA TYR A 215 -4.40 5.31 17.36
C TYR A 215 -5.17 5.62 18.65
N ASP A 216 -4.56 5.35 19.79
CA ASP A 216 -5.13 5.54 21.12
C ASP A 216 -4.04 5.80 22.16
N GLN A 217 -3.33 6.93 22.05
CA GLN A 217 -2.29 7.37 22.99
C GLN A 217 -1.23 6.28 23.27
N GLY A 218 -0.75 5.63 22.21
CA GLY A 218 0.25 4.57 22.26
C GLY A 218 -0.31 3.15 22.49
N LYS A 219 -1.63 2.99 22.64
CA LYS A 219 -2.29 1.70 22.88
C LYS A 219 -3.01 1.14 21.63
N GLY A 220 -3.18 1.96 20.60
CA GLY A 220 -3.88 1.59 19.38
C GLY A 220 -3.17 0.50 18.59
N LEU A 221 -3.91 -0.12 17.69
CA LEU A 221 -3.44 -1.24 16.87
C LEU A 221 -2.16 -0.91 16.09
N VAL A 222 -2.13 0.22 15.37
CA VAL A 222 -0.95 0.65 14.61
C VAL A 222 0.19 1.01 15.56
N GLU A 223 -0.08 1.80 16.62
CA GLU A 223 0.94 2.25 17.55
C GLU A 223 1.64 1.09 18.25
N ARG A 224 0.88 0.10 18.70
CA ARG A 224 1.46 -1.09 19.33
C ARG A 224 2.16 -2.00 18.33
N LEU A 225 1.61 -2.15 17.11
CA LEU A 225 2.23 -2.99 16.08
C LEU A 225 3.63 -2.44 15.73
N VAL A 226 3.76 -1.15 15.49
CA VAL A 226 5.05 -0.53 15.17
C VAL A 226 6.03 -0.51 16.35
N ALA A 227 5.53 -0.42 17.59
CA ALA A 227 6.35 -0.43 18.79
C ALA A 227 6.88 -1.82 19.14
N GLU A 228 6.10 -2.87 18.87
CA GLU A 228 6.41 -4.22 19.31
C GLU A 228 7.02 -5.11 18.23
N PHE A 229 6.76 -4.79 16.97
CA PHE A 229 7.26 -5.51 15.80
C PHE A 229 8.08 -4.55 14.92
N PRO A 230 9.41 -4.51 15.05
CA PRO A 230 10.28 -3.55 14.35
C PRO A 230 10.08 -3.51 12.83
N ARG A 231 9.62 -4.63 12.24
CA ARG A 231 9.25 -4.75 10.84
C ARG A 231 8.29 -3.66 10.38
N TYR A 232 7.37 -3.25 11.24
CA TYR A 232 6.32 -2.30 10.91
C TYR A 232 6.66 -0.84 11.23
N ASN A 233 7.82 -0.60 11.84
CA ASN A 233 8.28 0.76 12.17
C ASN A 233 8.89 1.46 10.95
N ASP A 234 8.02 1.81 10.03
CA ASP A 234 8.33 2.48 8.77
C ASP A 234 8.42 4.00 9.00
N VAL A 235 9.60 4.43 9.42
CA VAL A 235 9.93 5.82 9.74
C VAL A 235 11.21 6.19 9.01
N SER A 236 11.27 7.40 8.48
CA SER A 236 12.46 8.00 7.86
C SER A 236 12.81 9.31 8.55
N LEU A 237 14.02 9.82 8.31
CA LEU A 237 14.47 11.12 8.80
C LEU A 237 14.62 12.08 7.62
N TYR A 238 13.94 13.23 7.69
CA TYR A 238 14.02 14.31 6.72
C TYR A 238 14.45 15.59 7.43
N ASP A 239 15.67 16.05 7.13
CA ASP A 239 16.27 17.22 7.78
C ASP A 239 16.19 17.18 9.33
N GLY A 240 16.41 15.99 9.90
CA GLY A 240 16.36 15.78 11.35
C GLY A 240 14.96 15.57 11.96
N HIS A 241 13.91 15.61 11.16
CA HIS A 241 12.53 15.36 11.58
C HIS A 241 12.10 13.94 11.23
N GLU A 242 11.43 13.26 12.16
CA GLU A 242 10.82 11.96 11.87
C GLU A 242 9.62 12.10 10.94
N VAL A 243 9.61 11.30 9.88
CA VAL A 243 8.50 11.16 8.93
C VAL A 243 7.99 9.73 9.02
N LYS A 244 6.73 9.58 9.41
CA LYS A 244 6.09 8.29 9.64
C LYS A 244 5.26 7.91 8.41
N PHE A 245 5.43 6.69 7.95
CA PHE A 245 4.62 6.14 6.86
C PHE A 245 3.70 5.02 7.35
N TYR A 246 4.25 4.07 8.11
CA TYR A 246 3.53 2.93 8.67
C TYR A 246 2.69 2.18 7.62
N LYS A 247 3.20 2.09 6.38
CA LYS A 247 2.45 1.56 5.22
C LYS A 247 1.86 0.19 5.54
N LEU A 248 2.68 -0.77 5.89
CA LEU A 248 2.24 -2.15 6.08
C LEU A 248 1.46 -2.37 7.38
N ALA A 249 1.72 -1.56 8.40
CA ALA A 249 0.91 -1.59 9.62
C ALA A 249 -0.53 -1.18 9.34
N GLN A 250 -0.73 -0.09 8.60
CA GLN A 250 -2.06 0.37 8.21
C GLN A 250 -2.72 -0.57 7.20
N LEU A 251 -1.97 -1.03 6.20
CA LEU A 251 -2.47 -1.95 5.16
C LEU A 251 -3.00 -3.26 5.75
N GLY A 252 -2.27 -3.86 6.71
CA GLY A 252 -2.71 -5.09 7.37
C GLY A 252 -4.06 -4.93 8.06
N PHE A 253 -4.24 -3.86 8.85
CA PHE A 253 -5.52 -3.59 9.50
C PHE A 253 -6.61 -3.18 8.52
N TRP A 254 -6.28 -2.51 7.42
CA TRP A 254 -7.21 -2.22 6.35
C TRP A 254 -7.75 -3.49 5.68
N GLN A 255 -6.88 -4.44 5.36
CA GLN A 255 -7.26 -5.73 4.77
C GLN A 255 -8.16 -6.54 5.71
N ILE A 256 -7.81 -6.59 7.00
CA ILE A 256 -8.65 -7.27 8.02
C ILE A 256 -10.01 -6.57 8.14
N TYR A 257 -10.03 -5.24 8.28
CA TYR A 257 -11.23 -4.46 8.43
C TYR A 257 -12.15 -4.60 7.21
N SER A 258 -11.64 -4.38 6.01
CA SER A 258 -12.43 -4.46 4.78
C SER A 258 -12.97 -5.87 4.53
N GLY A 259 -12.21 -6.92 4.87
CA GLY A 259 -12.64 -8.31 4.71
C GLY A 259 -13.65 -8.80 5.76
N LEU A 260 -13.56 -8.33 7.00
CA LEU A 260 -14.33 -8.89 8.13
C LEU A 260 -15.43 -7.96 8.68
N ARG A 261 -15.45 -6.66 8.28
CA ARG A 261 -16.43 -5.69 8.83
C ARG A 261 -17.87 -6.06 8.55
N ALA A 262 -18.17 -6.57 7.36
CA ALA A 262 -19.53 -6.92 6.94
C ALA A 262 -20.12 -8.07 7.78
N ALA A 263 -19.27 -8.96 8.27
CA ALA A 263 -19.66 -10.04 9.18
C ALA A 263 -19.74 -9.58 10.65
N GLY A 264 -19.41 -8.32 10.95
CA GLY A 264 -19.39 -7.78 12.31
C GLY A 264 -18.29 -8.35 13.22
N VAL A 265 -17.32 -9.07 12.64
CA VAL A 265 -16.30 -9.82 13.39
C VAL A 265 -15.10 -8.97 13.77
N PHE A 266 -14.76 -8.00 12.94
CA PHE A 266 -13.69 -7.04 13.23
C PHE A 266 -14.24 -5.62 13.14
N ARG A 267 -14.23 -4.93 14.29
CA ARG A 267 -14.66 -3.54 14.39
C ARG A 267 -13.44 -2.64 14.48
N LEU A 268 -13.50 -1.51 13.79
CA LEU A 268 -12.54 -0.43 13.88
C LEU A 268 -13.30 0.89 14.08
N GLU A 269 -12.95 1.63 15.12
CA GLU A 269 -13.68 2.84 15.52
C GLU A 269 -13.17 4.10 14.81
N ASP A 270 -11.94 4.09 14.30
CA ASP A 270 -11.28 5.24 13.67
C ASP A 270 -10.68 4.94 12.27
N PRO A 271 -11.40 4.23 11.36
CA PRO A 271 -10.86 3.88 10.04
C PRO A 271 -10.52 5.11 9.19
N GLN A 272 -11.15 6.26 9.46
CA GLN A 272 -10.87 7.54 8.81
C GLN A 272 -9.49 8.11 9.15
N LYS A 273 -8.79 7.58 10.15
CA LYS A 273 -7.41 7.95 10.46
C LYS A 273 -6.36 7.22 9.63
N MET A 274 -6.77 6.28 8.80
CA MET A 274 -5.86 5.64 7.84
C MET A 274 -5.46 6.63 6.75
N THR A 275 -4.22 6.51 6.31
CA THR A 275 -3.71 7.23 5.14
C THR A 275 -3.76 6.36 3.89
N ALA A 276 -3.29 6.87 2.76
CA ALA A 276 -2.91 6.02 1.64
C ALA A 276 -1.73 5.11 2.02
N PHE A 277 -1.55 4.06 1.25
CA PHE A 277 -0.46 3.11 1.44
C PHE A 277 0.67 3.46 0.47
N ALA A 278 1.57 4.35 0.89
CA ALA A 278 2.64 4.91 0.06
C ALA A 278 3.62 3.82 -0.42
N ASP A 279 3.21 3.12 -1.47
CA ASP A 279 3.99 2.18 -2.26
C ASP A 279 4.58 2.84 -3.52
N TYR A 280 4.89 2.04 -4.55
CA TYR A 280 5.39 2.53 -5.83
C TYR A 280 4.30 2.72 -6.90
N ILE A 281 3.06 2.24 -6.70
CA ILE A 281 1.97 2.33 -7.68
C ILE A 281 1.15 3.62 -7.55
N VAL A 282 0.71 3.96 -6.34
CA VAL A 282 -0.09 5.18 -6.13
C VAL A 282 0.67 6.44 -6.56
N PRO A 283 1.99 6.60 -6.30
CA PRO A 283 2.76 7.71 -6.86
C PRO A 283 2.74 7.80 -8.40
N VAL A 284 2.72 6.65 -9.10
CA VAL A 284 2.56 6.65 -10.58
C VAL A 284 1.21 7.20 -10.97
N ALA A 285 0.14 6.76 -10.32
CA ALA A 285 -1.21 7.27 -10.58
C ALA A 285 -1.28 8.79 -10.42
N LEU A 286 -0.74 9.32 -9.32
CA LEU A 286 -0.72 10.76 -9.04
C LEU A 286 0.04 11.56 -10.09
N ARG A 287 1.19 11.03 -10.56
CA ARG A 287 1.96 11.62 -11.68
C ARG A 287 1.16 11.65 -12.98
N LEU A 288 0.61 10.50 -13.37
CA LEU A 288 -0.15 10.39 -14.63
C LEU A 288 -1.38 11.28 -14.65
N MET A 289 -2.00 11.48 -13.52
CA MET A 289 -3.14 12.39 -13.35
C MET A 289 -2.71 13.86 -13.19
N GLY A 290 -1.40 14.14 -13.12
CA GLY A 290 -0.85 15.49 -12.97
C GLY A 290 -1.02 16.10 -11.58
N MET A 291 -1.41 15.32 -10.58
CA MET A 291 -1.54 15.79 -9.20
C MET A 291 -0.18 15.97 -8.51
N THR A 292 0.83 15.24 -8.98
CA THR A 292 2.22 15.42 -8.56
C THR A 292 3.14 15.53 -9.76
N SER A 293 4.27 16.23 -9.60
CA SER A 293 5.35 16.28 -10.58
C SER A 293 6.69 16.10 -9.89
N TYR A 294 7.69 15.69 -10.67
CA TYR A 294 9.04 15.43 -10.18
C TYR A 294 10.05 16.40 -10.80
N SER A 295 11.17 16.64 -10.13
CA SER A 295 12.29 17.34 -10.72
C SER A 295 12.79 16.59 -11.96
N PRO A 296 13.38 17.28 -12.96
CA PRO A 296 13.90 16.63 -14.16
C PRO A 296 14.89 15.49 -13.85
N ALA A 297 15.70 15.65 -12.79
CA ALA A 297 16.68 14.64 -12.39
C ALA A 297 15.99 13.39 -11.83
N LEU A 298 14.97 13.56 -10.96
CA LEU A 298 14.20 12.46 -10.40
C LEU A 298 13.38 11.75 -11.50
N GLU A 299 12.73 12.53 -12.38
CA GLU A 299 12.00 12.00 -13.54
C GLU A 299 12.89 11.13 -14.42
N GLN A 300 14.11 11.60 -14.73
CA GLN A 300 15.08 10.84 -15.52
C GLN A 300 15.51 9.56 -14.81
N ALA A 301 15.82 9.62 -13.51
CA ALA A 301 16.23 8.44 -12.72
C ALA A 301 15.15 7.35 -12.76
N ILE A 302 13.88 7.73 -12.57
CA ILE A 302 12.75 6.78 -12.62
C ILE A 302 12.58 6.21 -14.03
N ASN A 303 12.61 7.06 -15.07
CA ASN A 303 12.39 6.62 -16.45
C ASN A 303 13.53 5.73 -16.98
N THR A 304 14.70 5.76 -16.36
CA THR A 304 15.85 4.90 -16.70
C THR A 304 16.06 3.76 -15.70
N TYR A 305 15.08 3.51 -14.82
CA TYR A 305 15.09 2.44 -13.82
C TYR A 305 16.31 2.48 -12.89
N GLN A 306 16.82 3.67 -12.56
CA GLN A 306 17.86 3.83 -11.57
C GLN A 306 17.30 3.56 -10.16
N LEU A 307 18.07 2.83 -9.33
CA LEU A 307 17.72 2.63 -7.93
C LEU A 307 17.77 3.96 -7.18
N ILE A 308 16.66 4.30 -6.53
CA ILE A 308 16.56 5.41 -5.60
C ILE A 308 16.83 4.84 -4.21
N PRO A 309 17.85 5.29 -3.49
CA PRO A 309 18.16 4.74 -2.18
C PRO A 309 17.00 4.95 -1.20
N ARG A 310 16.73 3.93 -0.39
CA ARG A 310 15.82 4.07 0.74
C ARG A 310 16.30 5.19 1.66
N ASP A 311 15.36 5.90 2.26
CA ASP A 311 15.61 7.03 3.16
C ASP A 311 16.38 8.19 2.50
N SER A 312 16.54 8.18 1.17
CA SER A 312 16.99 9.35 0.44
C SER A 312 15.91 10.44 0.44
N ARG A 313 16.33 11.70 0.27
CA ARG A 313 15.39 12.82 0.16
C ARG A 313 14.32 12.54 -0.90
N GLN A 314 14.70 12.05 -2.05
CA GLN A 314 13.81 11.75 -3.17
C GLN A 314 12.76 10.69 -2.82
N GLU A 315 13.17 9.58 -2.20
CA GLU A 315 12.26 8.51 -1.80
C GLU A 315 11.26 9.00 -0.72
N ILE A 316 11.75 9.75 0.28
CA ILE A 316 10.91 10.33 1.32
C ILE A 316 9.90 11.33 0.71
N GLU A 317 10.33 12.20 -0.20
CA GLU A 317 9.45 13.16 -0.87
C GLU A 317 8.38 12.46 -1.73
N ILE A 318 8.72 11.42 -2.51
CA ILE A 318 7.75 10.63 -3.29
C ILE A 318 6.66 10.09 -2.38
N ARG A 319 7.04 9.42 -1.30
CA ARG A 319 6.11 8.80 -0.37
C ARG A 319 5.28 9.83 0.39
N THR A 320 5.90 10.90 0.83
CA THR A 320 5.21 11.99 1.55
C THR A 320 4.18 12.66 0.67
N HIS A 321 4.54 13.04 -0.56
CA HIS A 321 3.60 13.66 -1.48
C HIS A 321 2.48 12.71 -1.93
N CYS A 322 2.74 11.40 -1.94
CA CYS A 322 1.69 10.40 -2.14
C CYS A 322 0.63 10.49 -1.04
N LEU A 323 1.04 10.48 0.23
CA LEU A 323 0.11 10.59 1.36
C LEU A 323 -0.61 11.95 1.38
N TYR A 324 0.12 13.02 1.13
CA TYR A 324 -0.40 14.37 1.16
C TYR A 324 -1.43 14.62 0.04
N ALA A 325 -1.10 14.25 -1.21
CA ALA A 325 -1.99 14.47 -2.36
C ALA A 325 -3.27 13.64 -2.28
N THR A 326 -3.18 12.39 -1.82
CA THR A 326 -4.38 11.53 -1.63
C THR A 326 -5.27 12.05 -0.51
N ALA A 327 -4.70 12.61 0.53
CA ALA A 327 -5.45 13.21 1.62
C ALA A 327 -6.17 14.50 1.18
N LEU A 328 -5.50 15.37 0.43
CA LEU A 328 -6.14 16.53 -0.18
C LEU A 328 -7.26 16.12 -1.14
N LEU A 329 -7.03 15.09 -1.95
CA LEU A 329 -8.05 14.58 -2.87
C LEU A 329 -9.29 14.08 -2.13
N ALA A 330 -9.10 13.37 -1.01
CA ALA A 330 -10.21 12.93 -0.15
C ALA A 330 -11.01 14.11 0.40
N ASP A 331 -10.32 15.13 0.88
CA ASP A 331 -10.97 16.34 1.39
C ASP A 331 -11.78 17.06 0.30
N GLU A 332 -11.21 17.23 -0.89
CA GLU A 332 -11.90 17.93 -1.98
C GLU A 332 -13.11 17.12 -2.49
N ILE A 333 -13.00 15.81 -2.60
CA ILE A 333 -14.13 14.92 -2.92
C ILE A 333 -15.23 15.06 -1.86
N ASN A 334 -14.87 15.04 -0.59
CA ASN A 334 -15.84 15.09 0.52
C ASN A 334 -16.53 16.45 0.67
N LYS A 335 -15.97 17.53 0.14
CA LYS A 335 -16.69 18.83 0.03
C LYS A 335 -17.85 18.78 -0.95
N LEU A 336 -17.78 17.90 -1.94
CA LEU A 336 -18.79 17.74 -3.01
C LEU A 336 -19.81 16.65 -2.72
N ARG A 337 -19.55 15.80 -1.71
CA ARG A 337 -20.41 14.66 -1.34
C ARG A 337 -21.24 14.96 -0.10
N PRO A 338 -22.49 14.48 -0.04
CA PRO A 338 -23.25 14.53 1.19
C PRO A 338 -22.61 13.65 2.27
N PRO A 339 -22.86 13.92 3.57
CA PRO A 339 -22.16 13.25 4.69
C PRO A 339 -22.19 11.72 4.65
N GLU A 340 -23.29 11.12 4.21
CA GLU A 340 -23.50 9.67 4.13
C GLU A 340 -22.72 9.00 2.97
N GLN A 341 -22.22 9.78 2.04
CA GLN A 341 -21.43 9.32 0.89
C GLN A 341 -19.96 9.73 0.96
N GLN A 342 -19.55 10.33 2.08
CA GLN A 342 -18.16 10.70 2.26
C GLN A 342 -17.26 9.47 2.27
N VAL A 343 -16.06 9.64 1.73
CA VAL A 343 -15.06 8.58 1.59
C VAL A 343 -13.91 8.78 2.56
N ILE A 344 -13.24 7.68 2.88
CA ILE A 344 -11.96 7.71 3.59
C ILE A 344 -10.81 7.47 2.60
N ILE A 345 -9.61 7.91 2.95
CA ILE A 345 -8.43 7.88 2.07
C ILE A 345 -8.16 6.47 1.47
N PRO A 346 -8.27 5.36 2.22
CA PRO A 346 -8.06 4.01 1.65
C PRO A 346 -8.99 3.63 0.48
N GLN A 347 -10.18 4.24 0.36
CA GLN A 347 -11.05 4.00 -0.81
C GLN A 347 -10.47 4.65 -2.07
N ILE A 348 -9.86 5.81 -1.93
CA ILE A 348 -9.17 6.50 -3.01
C ILE A 348 -7.89 5.77 -3.38
N ASP A 349 -7.11 5.35 -2.39
CA ASP A 349 -5.93 4.52 -2.59
C ASP A 349 -6.28 3.26 -3.40
N ALA A 350 -7.28 2.51 -2.97
CA ALA A 350 -7.74 1.31 -3.66
C ALA A 350 -8.16 1.61 -5.11
N ARG A 351 -8.85 2.74 -5.35
CA ARG A 351 -9.23 3.17 -6.71
C ARG A 351 -8.00 3.46 -7.57
N LEU A 352 -7.04 4.21 -7.06
CA LEU A 352 -5.81 4.55 -7.76
C LEU A 352 -4.95 3.32 -8.01
N TRP A 353 -4.72 2.50 -7.00
CA TRP A 353 -3.92 1.28 -7.11
C TRP A 353 -4.52 0.30 -8.13
N THR A 354 -5.81 0.00 -8.04
CA THR A 354 -6.48 -0.96 -8.93
C THR A 354 -6.40 -0.54 -10.40
N HIS A 355 -6.47 0.76 -10.68
CA HIS A 355 -6.45 1.24 -12.08
C HIS A 355 -5.04 1.36 -12.65
N TYR A 356 -4.03 1.53 -11.81
CA TYR A 356 -2.68 1.85 -12.28
C TYR A 356 -1.62 0.76 -12.03
N HIS A 357 -1.93 -0.29 -11.25
CA HIS A 357 -0.94 -1.35 -10.97
C HIS A 357 -0.55 -2.18 -12.22
N THR A 358 -1.37 -2.15 -13.27
CA THR A 358 -1.07 -2.80 -14.56
C THR A 358 -0.47 -1.86 -15.59
N THR A 359 -0.20 -0.59 -15.24
CA THR A 359 0.42 0.35 -16.17
C THR A 359 1.85 -0.05 -16.50
N SER A 360 2.28 0.26 -17.73
CA SER A 360 3.68 0.12 -18.14
C SER A 360 4.54 1.34 -17.82
N TRP A 361 3.98 2.37 -17.17
CA TRP A 361 4.75 3.54 -16.79
C TRP A 361 5.79 3.21 -15.72
N PRO A 362 7.02 3.73 -15.83
CA PRO A 362 8.04 3.49 -14.83
C PRO A 362 7.63 4.02 -13.46
N HIS A 363 7.86 3.22 -12.44
CA HIS A 363 7.79 3.62 -11.04
C HIS A 363 9.20 3.75 -10.45
N HIS A 364 9.33 4.41 -9.31
CA HIS A 364 10.59 4.45 -8.61
C HIS A 364 10.97 3.05 -8.11
N LEU A 365 12.25 2.71 -8.25
CA LEU A 365 12.82 1.47 -7.74
C LEU A 365 13.59 1.75 -6.46
N THR A 366 13.17 1.15 -5.38
CA THR A 366 13.87 1.24 -4.08
C THR A 366 14.00 -0.16 -3.48
N ARG A 367 15.24 -0.57 -3.17
CA ARG A 367 15.45 -1.80 -2.44
C ARG A 367 15.13 -1.56 -0.96
N THR A 368 13.97 -1.98 -0.53
CA THR A 368 13.45 -1.76 0.81
C THR A 368 12.64 -2.95 1.31
N ILE A 369 12.59 -3.11 2.63
CA ILE A 369 11.66 -4.03 3.28
C ILE A 369 10.34 -3.34 3.65
N MET A 370 10.19 -2.04 3.52
CA MET A 370 9.07 -1.28 4.10
C MET A 370 7.82 -1.27 3.22
N TYR A 371 7.95 -1.51 1.88
CA TYR A 371 6.82 -1.51 0.95
C TYR A 371 7.10 -2.29 -0.34
#